data_ae17de7b841f72ba3306c5ca1dce5a70
#
_entry.id   ae17de7b841f72ba3306c5ca1dce5a70
#
_cell.length_a   1.000
_cell.length_b   1.000
_cell.length_c   1.000
_cell.angle_alpha   90.00
_cell.angle_beta   90.00
_cell.angle_gamma   90.00
#
_symmetry.space_group_name_H-M   'P 1'
#
loop_
_entity.id
_entity.type
_entity.pdbx_description
1 polymer ?
#
loop_
_entity_poly.entity_id
_entity_poly.type
_entity_poly.pdbx_seq_one_letter_code
_entity_poly.pdbx_strand_id
1 'polypeptide(L)'
;MVGLPGLVDCHTHTLYAGSRSNEFERRLAGEDYTAILQAGGGILSTVRATRLASDGELGELLTARLGAMRALGVTSVEIKTGYGLDLETELRCLRLMALQSWPVRVLPTWLGAHALPPEFKGRRQDYVEYLVSKVLPQVAPFAEMADVYCDVGAFDLQDTERILRAAKTAGLGLRIHAEQVVHTGAAALAAELGASSADHLERLDQAGIDAMAKAGTVAVLLPGAMLYLRDVPPPVSALRAAGVPLAVATDFNPGSSPVRDLWTAASLACVSMGLSVQEALAGITRVAGQALGRPELGWLGAGSAADLALYRTPPGEPADAASLVQFMGSHPAQVLVQDGQLTLGS
;
A
#
# COMPACT_ATOMS: atom_id res chain seq x y z
N MET A 1 13.41 -26.41 4.93
CA MET A 1 13.05 -25.01 5.17
C MET A 1 13.52 -24.17 3.99
N VAL A 2 12.78 -23.13 3.64
CA VAL A 2 13.12 -22.15 2.60
C VAL A 2 13.52 -20.86 3.27
N GLY A 3 14.69 -20.32 2.93
CA GLY A 3 15.15 -19.01 3.40
C GLY A 3 14.90 -17.94 2.34
N LEU A 4 14.30 -16.83 2.74
CA LEU A 4 14.00 -15.70 1.87
C LEU A 4 14.41 -14.40 2.56
N PRO A 5 14.65 -13.30 1.82
CA PRO A 5 14.72 -11.99 2.43
C PRO A 5 13.45 -11.72 3.25
N GLY A 6 13.55 -10.86 4.25
CA GLY A 6 12.37 -10.35 4.95
C GLY A 6 11.38 -9.77 3.96
N LEU A 7 10.09 -10.09 4.11
CA LEU A 7 9.04 -9.61 3.22
C LEU A 7 8.80 -8.11 3.42
N VAL A 8 8.49 -7.43 2.33
CA VAL A 8 8.22 -5.98 2.29
C VAL A 8 6.82 -5.75 1.74
N ASP A 9 5.92 -5.23 2.57
CA ASP A 9 4.60 -4.81 2.12
C ASP A 9 4.62 -3.32 1.77
N CYS A 10 4.69 -3.02 0.49
CA CYS A 10 4.95 -1.68 0.02
C CYS A 10 3.70 -0.82 -0.22
N HIS A 11 2.50 -1.29 0.14
CA HIS A 11 1.28 -0.50 0.02
C HIS A 11 0.23 -1.00 1.02
N THR A 12 0.00 -0.24 2.08
CA THR A 12 -1.06 -0.54 3.06
C THR A 12 -1.72 0.71 3.63
N HIS A 13 -2.94 0.53 4.15
CA HIS A 13 -3.66 1.50 4.96
C HIS A 13 -3.91 0.94 6.37
N THR A 14 -2.90 0.33 6.95
CA THR A 14 -3.01 -0.48 8.18
C THR A 14 -3.45 0.31 9.42
N LEU A 15 -3.24 1.66 9.45
CA LEU A 15 -3.61 2.52 10.57
C LEU A 15 -5.01 3.09 10.39
N TYR A 16 -6.00 2.45 11.01
CA TYR A 16 -7.40 2.90 11.03
C TYR A 16 -8.15 2.31 12.22
N ALA A 17 -9.28 2.93 12.60
CA ALA A 17 -10.26 2.39 13.53
C ALA A 17 -11.59 2.07 12.84
N GLY A 18 -12.44 1.33 13.52
CA GLY A 18 -13.74 0.89 13.02
C GLY A 18 -13.69 -0.37 12.15
N SER A 19 -14.86 -0.75 11.64
CA SER A 19 -15.05 -1.92 10.78
C SER A 19 -16.00 -1.60 9.64
N ARG A 20 -15.80 -2.26 8.50
CA ARG A 20 -16.69 -2.18 7.33
C ARG A 20 -17.34 -3.52 6.99
N SER A 21 -17.38 -4.47 7.93
CA SER A 21 -18.00 -5.79 7.74
C SER A 21 -19.48 -5.70 7.37
N ASN A 22 -20.23 -4.76 7.98
CA ASN A 22 -21.63 -4.51 7.63
C ASN A 22 -21.80 -4.05 6.15
N GLU A 23 -20.89 -3.21 5.65
CA GLU A 23 -20.91 -2.82 4.24
C GLU A 23 -20.62 -4.00 3.31
N PHE A 24 -19.77 -4.92 3.74
CA PHE A 24 -19.50 -6.16 3.00
C PHE A 24 -20.77 -7.01 2.87
N GLU A 25 -21.50 -7.22 3.97
CA GLU A 25 -22.80 -7.95 3.96
C GLU A 25 -23.82 -7.29 3.03
N ARG A 26 -23.97 -5.96 3.11
CA ARG A 26 -24.89 -5.19 2.26
C ARG A 26 -24.55 -5.32 0.77
N ARG A 27 -23.24 -5.26 0.41
CA ARG A 27 -22.79 -5.48 -0.99
C ARG A 27 -23.10 -6.91 -1.46
N LEU A 28 -22.91 -7.92 -0.62
CA LEU A 28 -23.24 -9.31 -0.96
C LEU A 28 -24.75 -9.52 -1.13
N ALA A 29 -25.55 -8.77 -0.40
CA ALA A 29 -27.01 -8.74 -0.55
C ALA A 29 -27.48 -8.00 -1.82
N GLY A 30 -26.55 -7.45 -2.63
CA GLY A 30 -26.85 -6.76 -3.89
C GLY A 30 -27.20 -5.29 -3.73
N GLU A 31 -26.95 -4.68 -2.56
CA GLU A 31 -27.19 -3.27 -2.36
C GLU A 31 -26.22 -2.43 -3.18
N ASP A 32 -26.74 -1.40 -3.84
CA ASP A 32 -25.94 -0.49 -4.66
C ASP A 32 -24.93 0.29 -3.80
N TYR A 33 -23.73 0.47 -4.33
CA TYR A 33 -22.65 1.22 -3.67
C TYR A 33 -23.09 2.65 -3.32
N THR A 34 -23.87 3.31 -4.20
CA THR A 34 -24.40 4.64 -3.95
C THR A 34 -25.33 4.69 -2.74
N ALA A 35 -26.18 3.66 -2.56
CA ALA A 35 -27.06 3.54 -1.39
C ALA A 35 -26.24 3.35 -0.09
N ILE A 36 -25.16 2.57 -0.15
CA ILE A 36 -24.24 2.40 0.98
C ILE A 36 -23.59 3.74 1.36
N LEU A 37 -23.11 4.51 0.37
CA LEU A 37 -22.53 5.84 0.60
C LEU A 37 -23.54 6.82 1.21
N GLN A 38 -24.78 6.87 0.68
CA GLN A 38 -25.86 7.75 1.18
C GLN A 38 -26.24 7.41 2.62
N ALA A 39 -26.14 6.14 3.01
CA ALA A 39 -26.35 5.70 4.39
C ALA A 39 -25.15 5.99 5.31
N GLY A 40 -24.15 6.75 4.85
CA GLY A 40 -22.98 7.13 5.64
C GLY A 40 -21.87 6.08 5.66
N GLY A 41 -21.90 5.11 4.77
CA GLY A 41 -20.83 4.13 4.54
C GLY A 41 -19.66 4.71 3.74
N GLY A 42 -18.85 3.81 3.17
CA GLY A 42 -17.67 4.18 2.39
C GLY A 42 -16.49 4.64 3.25
N ILE A 43 -15.52 5.26 2.61
CA ILE A 43 -14.29 5.74 3.26
C ILE A 43 -14.58 6.67 4.44
N LEU A 44 -15.63 7.49 4.35
CA LEU A 44 -15.99 8.44 5.40
C LEU A 44 -16.45 7.77 6.70
N SER A 45 -16.92 6.51 6.67
CA SER A 45 -17.19 5.77 7.90
C SER A 45 -15.92 5.43 8.66
N THR A 46 -14.86 5.03 7.94
CA THR A 46 -13.52 4.80 8.51
C THR A 46 -12.90 6.11 9.00
N VAL A 47 -13.05 7.20 8.25
CA VAL A 47 -12.57 8.54 8.65
C VAL A 47 -13.18 8.94 9.99
N ARG A 48 -14.52 8.85 10.14
CA ARG A 48 -15.17 9.16 11.42
C ARG A 48 -14.67 8.32 12.58
N ALA A 49 -14.53 7.01 12.37
CA ALA A 49 -14.04 6.11 13.41
C ALA A 49 -12.59 6.41 13.80
N THR A 50 -11.72 6.69 12.83
CA THR A 50 -10.31 6.99 13.08
C THR A 50 -10.12 8.35 13.77
N ARG A 51 -10.90 9.36 13.41
CA ARG A 51 -10.91 10.67 14.10
C ARG A 51 -11.34 10.56 15.56
N LEU A 52 -12.29 9.67 15.88
CA LEU A 52 -12.83 9.47 17.22
C LEU A 52 -11.96 8.57 18.11
N ALA A 53 -11.17 7.69 17.52
CA ALA A 53 -10.31 6.76 18.26
C ALA A 53 -9.20 7.50 18.99
N SER A 54 -8.87 7.07 20.21
CA SER A 54 -7.72 7.56 20.95
C SER A 54 -6.40 7.06 20.36
N ASP A 55 -5.28 7.71 20.70
CA ASP A 55 -3.94 7.26 20.30
C ASP A 55 -3.63 5.87 20.86
N GLY A 56 -4.09 5.57 22.08
CA GLY A 56 -3.95 4.25 22.69
C GLY A 56 -4.67 3.18 21.87
N GLU A 57 -5.93 3.40 21.50
CA GLU A 57 -6.71 2.48 20.67
C GLU A 57 -6.07 2.28 19.28
N LEU A 58 -5.66 3.36 18.60
CA LEU A 58 -4.97 3.26 17.32
C LEU A 58 -3.65 2.50 17.44
N GLY A 59 -2.89 2.72 18.50
CA GLY A 59 -1.63 2.02 18.78
C GLY A 59 -1.82 0.53 19.03
N GLU A 60 -2.84 0.13 19.81
CA GLU A 60 -3.18 -1.28 20.07
C GLU A 60 -3.62 -1.99 18.78
N LEU A 61 -4.50 -1.36 17.99
CA LEU A 61 -4.95 -1.89 16.71
C LEU A 61 -3.78 -2.07 15.72
N LEU A 62 -2.90 -1.09 15.65
CA LEU A 62 -1.72 -1.17 14.78
C LEU A 62 -0.75 -2.25 15.25
N THR A 63 -0.46 -2.33 16.54
CA THR A 63 0.40 -3.37 17.12
C THR A 63 -0.11 -4.77 16.80
N ALA A 64 -1.39 -5.02 16.97
CA ALA A 64 -2.00 -6.33 16.67
C ALA A 64 -1.90 -6.69 15.18
N ARG A 65 -2.14 -5.73 14.28
CA ARG A 65 -2.05 -5.93 12.82
C ARG A 65 -0.62 -6.17 12.37
N LEU A 66 0.33 -5.37 12.84
CA LEU A 66 1.75 -5.52 12.54
C LEU A 66 2.33 -6.82 13.12
N GLY A 67 1.89 -7.22 14.32
CA GLY A 67 2.25 -8.50 14.91
C GLY A 67 1.81 -9.68 14.05
N ALA A 68 0.60 -9.63 13.48
CA ALA A 68 0.11 -10.65 12.56
C ALA A 68 0.91 -10.68 11.23
N MET A 69 1.23 -9.52 10.65
CA MET A 69 2.09 -9.44 9.46
C MET A 69 3.51 -9.96 9.72
N ARG A 70 4.09 -9.58 10.86
CA ARG A 70 5.42 -10.07 11.29
C ARG A 70 5.46 -11.60 11.43
N ALA A 71 4.42 -12.20 11.99
CA ALA A 71 4.33 -13.66 12.13
C ALA A 71 4.37 -14.38 10.78
N LEU A 72 4.03 -13.68 9.68
CA LEU A 72 4.09 -14.18 8.31
C LEU A 72 5.41 -13.81 7.59
N GLY A 73 6.36 -13.20 8.30
CA GLY A 73 7.69 -12.88 7.79
C GLY A 73 7.86 -11.47 7.21
N VAL A 74 6.88 -10.58 7.39
CA VAL A 74 7.02 -9.17 7.02
C VAL A 74 7.99 -8.50 7.99
N THR A 75 9.03 -7.86 7.46
CA THR A 75 10.01 -7.06 8.21
C THR A 75 9.88 -5.58 7.98
N SER A 76 9.27 -5.18 6.86
CA SER A 76 9.05 -3.79 6.52
C SER A 76 7.65 -3.60 5.94
N VAL A 77 6.95 -2.55 6.37
CA VAL A 77 5.62 -2.21 5.91
C VAL A 77 5.48 -0.71 5.70
N GLU A 78 4.96 -0.33 4.55
CA GLU A 78 4.53 1.03 4.30
C GLU A 78 3.11 1.23 4.79
N ILE A 79 2.88 2.32 5.52
CA ILE A 79 1.56 2.63 6.05
C ILE A 79 1.18 4.05 5.66
N LYS A 80 0.11 4.15 4.88
CA LYS A 80 -0.48 5.43 4.47
C LYS A 80 -1.41 5.96 5.56
N THR A 81 -1.40 7.27 5.76
CA THR A 81 -2.51 7.98 6.40
C THR A 81 -3.73 8.06 5.46
N GLY A 82 -4.57 9.08 5.56
CA GLY A 82 -5.70 9.27 4.64
C GLY A 82 -7.04 8.85 5.21
N TYR A 83 -7.08 8.47 6.48
CA TYR A 83 -8.30 8.34 7.25
C TYR A 83 -8.50 9.46 8.28
N GLY A 84 -7.61 10.47 8.27
CA GLY A 84 -7.79 11.71 9.01
C GLY A 84 -8.52 12.75 8.17
N LEU A 85 -7.97 13.09 7.02
CA LEU A 85 -8.40 14.12 6.08
C LEU A 85 -8.46 15.53 6.71
N ASP A 86 -7.90 15.70 7.89
CA ASP A 86 -7.68 16.99 8.57
C ASP A 86 -6.27 17.02 9.17
N LEU A 87 -5.80 18.22 9.48
CA LEU A 87 -4.45 18.41 10.01
C LEU A 87 -4.21 17.65 11.31
N GLU A 88 -5.15 17.73 12.25
CA GLU A 88 -4.98 17.15 13.59
C GLU A 88 -4.81 15.64 13.54
N THR A 89 -5.72 14.95 12.82
CA THR A 89 -5.72 13.51 12.74
C THR A 89 -4.59 12.98 11.86
N GLU A 90 -4.31 13.61 10.70
CA GLU A 90 -3.20 13.22 9.81
C GLU A 90 -1.85 13.32 10.55
N LEU A 91 -1.61 14.46 11.23
CA LEU A 91 -0.39 14.67 12.01
C LEU A 91 -0.28 13.70 13.19
N ARG A 92 -1.37 13.43 13.89
CA ARG A 92 -1.44 12.47 14.99
C ARG A 92 -1.10 11.06 14.52
N CYS A 93 -1.68 10.61 13.40
CA CYS A 93 -1.40 9.30 12.81
C CYS A 93 0.06 9.17 12.38
N LEU A 94 0.63 10.18 11.71
CA LEU A 94 2.03 10.16 11.30
C LEU A 94 2.98 10.16 12.50
N ARG A 95 2.71 10.95 13.52
CA ARG A 95 3.51 10.94 14.77
C ARG A 95 3.46 9.57 15.46
N LEU A 96 2.28 8.97 15.54
CA LEU A 96 2.13 7.63 16.11
C LEU A 96 3.01 6.62 15.36
N MET A 97 3.00 6.63 14.03
CA MET A 97 3.82 5.73 13.21
C MET A 97 5.32 6.01 13.32
N ALA A 98 5.74 7.27 13.30
CA ALA A 98 7.14 7.66 13.21
C ALA A 98 7.89 7.63 14.56
N LEU A 99 7.19 7.87 15.67
CA LEU A 99 7.83 8.09 16.98
C LEU A 99 7.75 6.87 17.92
N GLN A 100 7.07 5.80 17.55
CA GLN A 100 6.96 4.58 18.35
C GLN A 100 7.79 3.43 17.75
N SER A 101 8.22 2.51 18.61
CA SER A 101 8.84 1.26 18.17
C SER A 101 7.76 0.22 17.84
N TRP A 102 7.83 -0.32 16.65
CA TRP A 102 6.88 -1.30 16.15
C TRP A 102 7.55 -2.68 15.97
N PRO A 103 6.77 -3.78 15.94
CA PRO A 103 7.34 -5.12 15.74
C PRO A 103 7.99 -5.34 14.36
N VAL A 104 7.78 -4.44 13.41
CA VAL A 104 8.37 -4.39 12.07
C VAL A 104 8.81 -2.97 11.75
N ARG A 105 9.67 -2.78 10.75
CA ARG A 105 10.01 -1.44 10.24
C ARG A 105 8.79 -0.81 9.58
N VAL A 106 8.35 0.34 10.09
CA VAL A 106 7.22 1.12 9.53
C VAL A 106 7.78 2.29 8.72
N LEU A 107 7.27 2.44 7.49
CA LEU A 107 7.58 3.56 6.59
C LEU A 107 6.31 4.41 6.43
N PRO A 108 6.22 5.56 7.11
CA PRO A 108 5.01 6.39 7.06
C PRO A 108 4.88 7.13 5.73
N THR A 109 3.71 7.03 5.09
CA THR A 109 3.33 7.78 3.89
C THR A 109 2.17 8.72 4.21
N TRP A 110 2.30 10.00 3.88
CA TRP A 110 1.20 10.94 3.98
C TRP A 110 0.27 10.81 2.76
N LEU A 111 -1.02 10.55 3.01
CA LEU A 111 -2.09 10.45 2.00
C LEU A 111 -3.27 11.37 2.38
N GLY A 112 -3.02 12.63 2.72
CA GLY A 112 -4.11 13.59 3.00
C GLY A 112 -5.06 13.79 1.81
N ALA A 113 -4.56 13.55 0.61
CA ALA A 113 -5.35 13.58 -0.64
C ALA A 113 -5.93 12.20 -0.99
N HIS A 114 -6.58 11.52 -0.05
CA HIS A 114 -7.24 10.23 -0.25
C HIS A 114 -8.72 10.40 -0.67
N ALA A 115 -9.42 11.34 -0.07
CA ALA A 115 -10.79 11.67 -0.39
C ALA A 115 -11.10 13.13 -0.01
N LEU A 116 -12.21 13.68 -0.50
CA LEU A 116 -12.67 14.99 -0.08
C LEU A 116 -13.48 14.87 1.22
N PRO A 117 -13.04 15.50 2.33
CA PRO A 117 -13.77 15.42 3.59
C PRO A 117 -15.07 16.25 3.54
N PRO A 118 -16.09 15.92 4.35
CA PRO A 118 -17.39 16.59 4.34
C PRO A 118 -17.31 18.10 4.53
N GLU A 119 -16.34 18.58 5.30
CA GLU A 119 -16.10 20.00 5.61
C GLU A 119 -15.74 20.81 4.36
N PHE A 120 -15.23 20.14 3.32
CA PHE A 120 -14.87 20.74 2.03
C PHE A 120 -15.76 20.30 0.88
N LYS A 121 -16.92 19.71 1.15
CA LYS A 121 -17.85 19.27 0.10
C LYS A 121 -18.15 20.40 -0.88
N GLY A 122 -17.91 20.16 -2.17
CA GLY A 122 -18.07 21.14 -3.25
C GLY A 122 -16.97 22.22 -3.32
N ARG A 123 -15.92 22.14 -2.48
CA ARG A 123 -14.82 23.11 -2.41
C ARG A 123 -13.47 22.41 -2.52
N ARG A 124 -13.30 21.56 -3.55
CA ARG A 124 -12.09 20.74 -3.73
C ARG A 124 -10.82 21.58 -3.83
N GLN A 125 -10.85 22.71 -4.53
CA GLN A 125 -9.69 23.59 -4.64
C GLN A 125 -9.28 24.22 -3.31
N ASP A 126 -10.25 24.55 -2.44
CA ASP A 126 -9.94 25.03 -1.09
C ASP A 126 -9.27 23.94 -0.24
N TYR A 127 -9.68 22.67 -0.44
CA TYR A 127 -9.05 21.55 0.24
C TYR A 127 -7.63 21.30 -0.26
N VAL A 128 -7.39 21.35 -1.56
CA VAL A 128 -6.05 21.25 -2.14
C VAL A 128 -5.14 22.36 -1.60
N GLU A 129 -5.62 23.60 -1.57
CA GLU A 129 -4.90 24.72 -0.97
C GLU A 129 -4.60 24.47 0.53
N TYR A 130 -5.59 23.99 1.29
CA TYR A 130 -5.43 23.64 2.70
C TYR A 130 -4.37 22.54 2.90
N LEU A 131 -4.40 21.47 2.08
CA LEU A 131 -3.41 20.39 2.13
C LEU A 131 -1.99 20.93 1.89
N VAL A 132 -1.80 21.75 0.85
CA VAL A 132 -0.48 22.25 0.46
C VAL A 132 0.03 23.31 1.45
N SER A 133 -0.82 24.27 1.86
CA SER A 133 -0.36 25.42 2.62
C SER A 133 -0.40 25.24 4.14
N LYS A 134 -1.26 24.34 4.66
CA LYS A 134 -1.46 24.17 6.11
C LYS A 134 -1.05 22.79 6.62
N VAL A 135 -1.40 21.72 5.88
CA VAL A 135 -1.16 20.35 6.36
C VAL A 135 0.26 19.91 6.06
N LEU A 136 0.66 19.95 4.80
CA LEU A 136 1.95 19.42 4.33
C LEU A 136 3.16 19.95 5.14
N PRO A 137 3.30 21.26 5.44
CA PRO A 137 4.46 21.74 6.20
C PRO A 137 4.57 21.14 7.60
N GLN A 138 3.46 20.70 8.19
CA GLN A 138 3.43 20.15 9.55
C GLN A 138 3.58 18.61 9.56
N VAL A 139 3.15 17.93 8.51
CA VAL A 139 3.22 16.46 8.42
C VAL A 139 4.52 15.96 7.81
N ALA A 140 5.15 16.75 6.93
CA ALA A 140 6.38 16.36 6.24
C ALA A 140 7.51 15.89 7.16
N PRO A 141 7.73 16.44 8.36
CA PRO A 141 8.77 15.95 9.28
C PRO A 141 8.54 14.52 9.80
N PHE A 142 7.35 13.95 9.64
CA PHE A 142 6.95 12.64 10.15
C PHE A 142 6.60 11.63 9.06
N ALA A 143 6.71 12.01 7.80
CA ALA A 143 6.47 11.14 6.64
C ALA A 143 7.76 10.95 5.84
N GLU A 144 7.95 9.76 5.27
CA GLU A 144 9.01 9.50 4.29
C GLU A 144 8.53 9.81 2.86
N MET A 145 7.25 9.59 2.60
CA MET A 145 6.64 9.70 1.28
C MET A 145 5.31 10.45 1.33
N ALA A 146 4.88 10.97 0.18
CA ALA A 146 3.54 11.49 -0.05
C ALA A 146 2.88 10.72 -1.18
N ASP A 147 1.56 10.52 -1.06
CA ASP A 147 0.72 9.83 -2.02
C ASP A 147 -0.55 10.65 -2.30
N VAL A 148 -1.14 10.49 -3.47
CA VAL A 148 -2.41 11.10 -3.87
C VAL A 148 -3.27 10.06 -4.57
N TYR A 149 -4.54 10.00 -4.24
CA TYR A 149 -5.51 9.20 -4.96
C TYR A 149 -6.06 9.99 -6.16
N CYS A 150 -5.48 9.73 -7.33
CA CYS A 150 -5.83 10.39 -8.59
C CYS A 150 -6.81 9.53 -9.39
N ASP A 151 -8.10 9.70 -9.11
CA ASP A 151 -9.14 8.95 -9.82
C ASP A 151 -10.49 9.69 -9.76
N VAL A 152 -11.50 9.16 -10.47
CA VAL A 152 -12.85 9.70 -10.46
C VAL A 152 -13.44 9.76 -9.05
N GLY A 153 -14.00 10.92 -8.69
CA GLY A 153 -14.58 11.11 -7.35
C GLY A 153 -13.60 11.54 -6.26
N ALA A 154 -12.29 11.56 -6.55
CA ALA A 154 -11.22 12.02 -5.65
C ALA A 154 -10.53 13.27 -6.24
N PHE A 155 -9.24 13.16 -6.58
CA PHE A 155 -8.44 14.28 -7.11
C PHE A 155 -8.19 14.09 -8.60
N ASP A 156 -8.22 15.20 -9.37
CA ASP A 156 -7.86 15.18 -10.78
C ASP A 156 -6.34 15.33 -10.96
N LEU A 157 -5.91 15.24 -12.22
CA LEU A 157 -4.50 15.28 -12.58
C LEU A 157 -3.81 16.60 -12.15
N GLN A 158 -4.53 17.73 -12.25
CA GLN A 158 -4.00 19.05 -11.90
C GLN A 158 -3.84 19.21 -10.39
N ASP A 159 -4.82 18.76 -9.61
CA ASP A 159 -4.74 18.72 -8.15
C ASP A 159 -3.57 17.85 -7.69
N THR A 160 -3.46 16.67 -8.30
CA THR A 160 -2.42 15.68 -8.01
C THR A 160 -1.03 16.23 -8.28
N GLU A 161 -0.82 16.84 -9.45
CA GLU A 161 0.46 17.48 -9.79
C GLU A 161 0.84 18.55 -8.77
N ARG A 162 -0.11 19.41 -8.40
CA ARG A 162 0.11 20.47 -7.44
C ARG A 162 0.54 19.95 -6.07
N ILE A 163 -0.16 18.93 -5.55
CA ILE A 163 0.13 18.34 -4.24
C ILE A 163 1.49 17.63 -4.28
N LEU A 164 1.76 16.80 -5.27
CA LEU A 164 3.01 16.05 -5.36
C LEU A 164 4.23 16.94 -5.59
N ARG A 165 4.12 18.01 -6.39
CA ARG A 165 5.22 18.99 -6.53
C ARG A 165 5.52 19.71 -5.20
N ALA A 166 4.49 20.07 -4.44
CA ALA A 166 4.67 20.64 -3.10
C ALA A 166 5.33 19.64 -2.14
N ALA A 167 4.89 18.38 -2.15
CA ALA A 167 5.47 17.32 -1.34
C ALA A 167 6.94 17.06 -1.67
N LYS A 168 7.30 17.04 -2.97
CA LYS A 168 8.68 16.93 -3.43
C LYS A 168 9.53 18.10 -2.93
N THR A 169 9.00 19.31 -2.98
CA THR A 169 9.68 20.51 -2.46
C THR A 169 9.89 20.44 -0.95
N ALA A 170 8.97 19.78 -0.22
CA ALA A 170 9.10 19.52 1.21
C ALA A 170 10.06 18.35 1.53
N GLY A 171 10.67 17.71 0.52
CA GLY A 171 11.66 16.66 0.69
C GLY A 171 11.09 15.25 0.77
N LEU A 172 9.79 15.05 0.52
CA LEU A 172 9.15 13.73 0.53
C LEU A 172 9.39 12.96 -0.78
N GLY A 173 9.54 11.65 -0.68
CA GLY A 173 9.40 10.74 -1.80
C GLY A 173 7.96 10.76 -2.34
N LEU A 174 7.77 10.38 -3.61
CA LEU A 174 6.45 10.46 -4.26
C LEU A 174 5.93 9.07 -4.62
N ARG A 175 4.62 8.90 -4.44
CA ARG A 175 3.83 7.76 -4.89
C ARG A 175 2.48 8.25 -5.41
N ILE A 176 1.73 7.38 -6.06
CA ILE A 176 0.41 7.73 -6.59
C ILE A 176 -0.49 6.49 -6.68
N HIS A 177 -1.74 6.60 -6.20
CA HIS A 177 -2.82 5.70 -6.64
C HIS A 177 -3.28 6.18 -8.01
N ALA A 178 -3.17 5.34 -9.02
CA ALA A 178 -3.35 5.72 -10.41
C ALA A 178 -4.17 4.68 -11.18
N GLU A 179 -5.02 5.15 -12.09
CA GLU A 179 -5.66 4.32 -13.12
C GLU A 179 -6.47 3.14 -12.54
N GLN A 180 -7.05 3.29 -11.35
CA GLN A 180 -7.79 2.21 -10.70
C GLN A 180 -9.19 2.06 -11.31
N VAL A 181 -9.97 3.13 -11.33
CA VAL A 181 -11.38 3.10 -11.79
C VAL A 181 -11.49 3.58 -13.22
N VAL A 182 -10.82 4.69 -13.57
CA VAL A 182 -10.77 5.24 -14.91
C VAL A 182 -9.34 5.57 -15.31
N HIS A 183 -9.11 5.67 -16.62
CA HIS A 183 -7.85 6.22 -17.13
C HIS A 183 -7.80 7.72 -16.87
N THR A 184 -6.73 8.19 -16.20
CA THR A 184 -6.55 9.60 -15.82
C THR A 184 -5.27 10.22 -16.38
N GLY A 185 -4.28 9.41 -16.76
CA GLY A 185 -2.92 9.84 -17.10
C GLY A 185 -2.01 9.99 -15.86
N ALA A 186 -2.48 9.56 -14.69
CA ALA A 186 -1.76 9.72 -13.43
C ALA A 186 -0.44 8.91 -13.37
N ALA A 187 -0.39 7.74 -13.99
CA ALA A 187 0.84 6.95 -14.05
C ALA A 187 1.94 7.64 -14.88
N ALA A 188 1.57 8.32 -15.98
CA ALA A 188 2.51 9.12 -16.76
C ALA A 188 2.99 10.34 -15.96
N LEU A 189 2.11 11.02 -15.23
CA LEU A 189 2.46 12.11 -14.32
C LEU A 189 3.40 11.63 -13.20
N ALA A 190 3.13 10.46 -12.60
CA ALA A 190 4.01 9.86 -11.60
C ALA A 190 5.45 9.71 -12.14
N ALA A 191 5.59 9.16 -13.35
CA ALA A 191 6.88 8.98 -14.02
C ALA A 191 7.57 10.34 -14.28
N GLU A 192 6.83 11.35 -14.77
CA GLU A 192 7.36 12.69 -15.00
C GLU A 192 7.89 13.35 -13.72
N LEU A 193 7.16 13.21 -12.62
CA LEU A 193 7.54 13.77 -11.32
C LEU A 193 8.66 13.00 -10.63
N GLY A 194 9.02 11.81 -11.13
CA GLY A 194 10.01 10.92 -10.54
C GLY A 194 9.49 10.21 -9.30
N ALA A 195 8.21 9.84 -9.31
CA ALA A 195 7.63 8.99 -8.27
C ALA A 195 8.27 7.60 -8.29
N SER A 196 8.50 7.02 -7.10
CA SER A 196 9.09 5.69 -6.98
C SER A 196 8.13 4.60 -7.44
N SER A 197 6.83 4.80 -7.29
CA SER A 197 5.80 3.87 -7.77
C SER A 197 4.54 4.57 -8.26
N ALA A 198 3.79 3.85 -9.10
CA ALA A 198 2.38 4.06 -9.39
C ALA A 198 1.64 2.76 -9.07
N ASP A 199 0.55 2.89 -8.35
CA ASP A 199 -0.09 1.78 -7.66
C ASP A 199 -1.52 1.57 -8.23
N HIS A 200 -2.04 0.34 -8.25
CA HIS A 200 -3.26 -0.16 -8.91
C HIS A 200 -3.08 -0.46 -10.40
N LEU A 201 -3.31 0.52 -11.30
CA LEU A 201 -3.00 0.44 -12.74
C LEU A 201 -3.96 -0.40 -13.61
N GLU A 202 -5.17 -0.70 -13.12
CA GLU A 202 -6.17 -1.52 -13.82
C GLU A 202 -6.60 -0.90 -15.17
N ARG A 203 -6.48 0.43 -15.31
CA ARG A 203 -6.87 1.20 -16.52
C ARG A 203 -5.69 1.87 -17.20
N LEU A 204 -4.46 1.37 -16.94
CA LEU A 204 -3.23 1.92 -17.50
C LEU A 204 -3.19 1.75 -19.03
N ASP A 205 -2.80 2.80 -19.73
CA ASP A 205 -2.60 2.79 -21.19
C ASP A 205 -1.12 2.60 -21.58
N GLN A 206 -0.86 2.47 -22.88
CA GLN A 206 0.49 2.27 -23.39
C GLN A 206 1.40 3.49 -23.12
N ALA A 207 0.85 4.71 -23.14
CA ALA A 207 1.66 5.91 -22.90
C ALA A 207 2.16 5.96 -21.44
N GLY A 208 1.30 5.57 -20.49
CA GLY A 208 1.68 5.41 -19.09
C GLY A 208 2.75 4.32 -18.90
N ILE A 209 2.60 3.16 -19.55
CA ILE A 209 3.61 2.08 -19.53
C ILE A 209 4.98 2.58 -20.03
N ASP A 210 5.01 3.25 -21.17
CA ASP A 210 6.24 3.75 -21.76
C ASP A 210 6.92 4.81 -20.87
N ALA A 211 6.12 5.69 -20.27
CA ALA A 211 6.61 6.68 -19.31
C ALA A 211 7.22 6.05 -18.06
N MET A 212 6.52 5.07 -17.46
CA MET A 212 7.00 4.32 -16.28
C MET A 212 8.29 3.55 -16.59
N ALA A 213 8.34 2.86 -17.73
CA ALA A 213 9.55 2.13 -18.16
C ALA A 213 10.75 3.05 -18.31
N LYS A 214 10.57 4.22 -18.95
CA LYS A 214 11.61 5.22 -19.13
C LYS A 214 12.11 5.83 -17.82
N ALA A 215 11.21 6.06 -16.86
CA ALA A 215 11.53 6.68 -15.57
C ALA A 215 12.05 5.67 -14.55
N GLY A 216 11.82 4.37 -14.73
CA GLY A 216 12.09 3.33 -13.74
C GLY A 216 11.06 3.31 -12.61
N THR A 217 9.88 3.90 -12.81
CA THR A 217 8.79 3.89 -11.83
C THR A 217 8.24 2.48 -11.67
N VAL A 218 8.14 2.00 -10.44
CA VAL A 218 7.65 0.65 -10.13
C VAL A 218 6.13 0.59 -10.27
N ALA A 219 5.62 -0.47 -10.91
CA ALA A 219 4.19 -0.80 -10.91
C ALA A 219 3.87 -1.63 -9.66
N VAL A 220 3.05 -1.10 -8.76
CA VAL A 220 2.59 -1.84 -7.57
C VAL A 220 1.22 -2.46 -7.85
N LEU A 221 1.19 -3.78 -7.94
CA LEU A 221 0.02 -4.58 -8.21
C LEU A 221 -0.69 -4.95 -6.90
N LEU A 222 -2.01 -4.79 -6.88
CA LEU A 222 -2.84 -4.95 -5.68
C LEU A 222 -3.92 -6.03 -5.89
N PRO A 223 -3.51 -7.32 -5.97
CA PRO A 223 -4.41 -8.41 -6.35
C PRO A 223 -5.55 -8.63 -5.38
N GLY A 224 -5.36 -8.28 -4.09
CA GLY A 224 -6.41 -8.34 -3.08
C GLY A 224 -7.55 -7.36 -3.37
N ALA A 225 -7.21 -6.11 -3.71
CA ALA A 225 -8.19 -5.09 -4.08
C ALA A 225 -8.93 -5.45 -5.37
N MET A 226 -8.18 -5.84 -6.41
CA MET A 226 -8.76 -6.28 -7.69
C MET A 226 -9.79 -7.39 -7.48
N LEU A 227 -9.44 -8.45 -6.74
CA LEU A 227 -10.34 -9.56 -6.47
C LEU A 227 -11.59 -9.13 -5.67
N TYR A 228 -11.38 -8.36 -4.60
CA TYR A 228 -12.44 -7.93 -3.70
C TYR A 228 -13.44 -6.98 -4.37
N LEU A 229 -12.94 -6.13 -5.26
CA LEU A 229 -13.75 -5.22 -6.07
C LEU A 229 -14.33 -5.89 -7.33
N ARG A 230 -13.91 -7.12 -7.65
CA ARG A 230 -14.30 -7.86 -8.86
C ARG A 230 -13.89 -7.12 -10.13
N ASP A 231 -12.70 -6.54 -10.12
CA ASP A 231 -12.16 -5.76 -11.23
C ASP A 231 -11.29 -6.62 -12.16
N VAL A 232 -10.85 -6.02 -13.25
CA VAL A 232 -9.94 -6.63 -14.22
C VAL A 232 -8.48 -6.43 -13.78
N PRO A 233 -7.56 -7.32 -14.17
CA PRO A 233 -6.15 -7.13 -13.86
C PRO A 233 -5.54 -5.95 -14.65
N PRO A 234 -4.51 -5.28 -14.10
CA PRO A 234 -3.65 -4.37 -14.84
C PRO A 234 -3.02 -5.04 -16.08
N PRO A 235 -2.52 -4.27 -17.07
CA PRO A 235 -1.92 -4.81 -18.29
C PRO A 235 -0.51 -5.40 -18.03
N VAL A 236 -0.41 -6.41 -17.16
CA VAL A 236 0.85 -7.01 -16.68
C VAL A 236 1.75 -7.49 -17.83
N SER A 237 1.18 -8.07 -18.88
CA SER A 237 1.98 -8.53 -20.04
C SER A 237 2.69 -7.38 -20.75
N ALA A 238 2.02 -6.22 -20.88
CA ALA A 238 2.60 -5.02 -21.50
C ALA A 238 3.64 -4.38 -20.59
N LEU A 239 3.35 -4.27 -19.28
CA LEU A 239 4.31 -3.78 -18.28
C LEU A 239 5.60 -4.61 -18.29
N ARG A 240 5.46 -5.95 -18.28
CA ARG A 240 6.59 -6.89 -18.37
C ARG A 240 7.39 -6.71 -19.68
N ALA A 241 6.71 -6.61 -20.81
CA ALA A 241 7.35 -6.44 -22.12
C ALA A 241 8.13 -5.12 -22.22
N ALA A 242 7.64 -4.06 -21.54
CA ALA A 242 8.32 -2.76 -21.45
C ALA A 242 9.45 -2.74 -20.40
N GLY A 243 9.62 -3.80 -19.59
CA GLY A 243 10.64 -3.86 -18.54
C GLY A 243 10.31 -3.05 -17.29
N VAL A 244 9.04 -2.71 -17.07
CA VAL A 244 8.59 -2.03 -15.84
C VAL A 244 8.74 -2.99 -14.66
N PRO A 245 9.41 -2.61 -13.56
CA PRO A 245 9.50 -3.46 -12.37
C PRO A 245 8.12 -3.66 -11.72
N LEU A 246 7.81 -4.91 -11.35
CA LEU A 246 6.50 -5.29 -10.79
C LEU A 246 6.64 -5.60 -9.30
N ALA A 247 6.04 -4.78 -8.44
CA ALA A 247 5.86 -5.08 -7.03
C ALA A 247 4.45 -5.64 -6.77
N VAL A 248 4.30 -6.36 -5.66
CA VAL A 248 3.02 -6.89 -5.19
C VAL A 248 2.85 -6.47 -3.74
N ALA A 249 1.69 -5.96 -3.39
CA ALA A 249 1.38 -5.54 -2.04
C ALA A 249 -0.06 -5.95 -1.64
N THR A 250 -0.36 -5.85 -0.35
CA THR A 250 -1.67 -6.28 0.16
C THR A 250 -2.77 -5.25 -0.07
N ASP A 251 -2.44 -3.97 -0.15
CA ASP A 251 -3.40 -2.88 -0.02
C ASP A 251 -4.29 -3.03 1.22
N PHE A 252 -3.73 -3.58 2.32
CA PHE A 252 -4.54 -3.91 3.48
C PHE A 252 -5.30 -2.71 4.02
N ASN A 253 -6.61 -2.75 3.85
CA ASN A 253 -7.55 -1.71 4.28
C ASN A 253 -8.93 -2.32 4.59
N PRO A 254 -9.80 -1.64 5.35
CA PRO A 254 -11.09 -2.20 5.74
C PRO A 254 -12.15 -2.21 4.63
N GLY A 255 -11.93 -1.51 3.52
CA GLY A 255 -12.95 -1.23 2.51
C GLY A 255 -12.85 -2.07 1.24
N SER A 256 -11.68 -2.13 0.66
CA SER A 256 -11.44 -2.70 -0.67
C SER A 256 -10.45 -3.85 -0.69
N SER A 257 -9.63 -4.04 0.37
CA SER A 257 -8.68 -5.15 0.44
C SER A 257 -8.44 -5.62 1.88
N PRO A 258 -9.29 -6.50 2.44
CA PRO A 258 -9.09 -7.04 3.79
C PRO A 258 -8.02 -8.15 3.83
N VAL A 259 -7.10 -8.18 2.86
CA VAL A 259 -6.00 -9.15 2.74
C VAL A 259 -4.78 -8.63 3.50
N ARG A 260 -4.36 -9.32 4.56
CA ARG A 260 -3.19 -8.97 5.41
C ARG A 260 -1.96 -9.82 5.12
N ASP A 261 -2.11 -10.80 4.26
CA ASP A 261 -1.12 -11.85 4.03
C ASP A 261 -0.47 -11.65 2.67
N LEU A 262 0.81 -11.28 2.65
CA LEU A 262 1.59 -11.11 1.42
C LEU A 262 1.74 -12.42 0.63
N TRP A 263 1.71 -13.60 1.27
CA TRP A 263 1.73 -14.87 0.57
C TRP A 263 0.46 -15.06 -0.24
N THR A 264 -0.69 -14.74 0.36
CA THR A 264 -1.98 -14.72 -0.37
C THR A 264 -1.94 -13.71 -1.51
N ALA A 265 -1.40 -12.51 -1.30
CA ALA A 265 -1.26 -11.51 -2.37
C ALA A 265 -0.35 -12.02 -3.50
N ALA A 266 0.79 -12.65 -3.19
CA ALA A 266 1.69 -13.26 -4.19
C ALA A 266 1.01 -14.38 -4.99
N SER A 267 0.27 -15.27 -4.31
CA SER A 267 -0.49 -16.34 -4.97
C SER A 267 -1.55 -15.78 -5.92
N LEU A 268 -2.32 -14.79 -5.46
CA LEU A 268 -3.33 -14.10 -6.28
C LEU A 268 -2.70 -13.40 -7.48
N ALA A 269 -1.54 -12.75 -7.31
CA ALA A 269 -0.84 -12.12 -8.42
C ALA A 269 -0.42 -13.14 -9.49
N CYS A 270 0.01 -14.34 -9.09
CA CYS A 270 0.29 -15.43 -10.05
C CYS A 270 -0.99 -15.90 -10.75
N VAL A 271 -2.04 -16.22 -9.99
CA VAL A 271 -3.24 -16.87 -10.54
C VAL A 271 -4.12 -15.91 -11.33
N SER A 272 -4.29 -14.66 -10.86
CA SER A 272 -5.24 -13.72 -11.44
C SER A 272 -4.61 -12.64 -12.32
N MET A 273 -3.30 -12.36 -12.15
CA MET A 273 -2.61 -11.33 -12.93
C MET A 273 -1.51 -11.91 -13.85
N GLY A 274 -1.23 -13.21 -13.75
CA GLY A 274 -0.28 -13.91 -14.64
C GLY A 274 1.19 -13.62 -14.34
N LEU A 275 1.56 -13.35 -13.07
CA LEU A 275 2.94 -13.32 -12.65
C LEU A 275 3.52 -14.74 -12.56
N SER A 276 4.81 -14.88 -12.88
CA SER A 276 5.56 -16.07 -12.49
C SER A 276 5.81 -16.06 -10.97
N VAL A 277 6.09 -17.23 -10.40
CA VAL A 277 6.49 -17.36 -8.99
C VAL A 277 7.69 -16.46 -8.66
N GLN A 278 8.66 -16.38 -9.57
CA GLN A 278 9.85 -15.54 -9.38
C GLN A 278 9.51 -14.04 -9.35
N GLU A 279 8.63 -13.57 -10.24
CA GLU A 279 8.16 -12.20 -10.25
C GLU A 279 7.37 -11.87 -8.98
N ALA A 280 6.47 -12.76 -8.55
CA ALA A 280 5.69 -12.57 -7.33
C ALA A 280 6.59 -12.48 -6.08
N LEU A 281 7.59 -13.37 -5.96
CA LEU A 281 8.57 -13.34 -4.87
C LEU A 281 9.43 -12.08 -4.90
N ALA A 282 9.94 -11.69 -6.06
CA ALA A 282 10.65 -10.43 -6.22
C ALA A 282 9.75 -9.24 -5.88
N GLY A 283 8.46 -9.34 -6.24
CA GLY A 283 7.43 -8.32 -6.01
C GLY A 283 7.11 -8.07 -4.56
N ILE A 284 7.14 -9.09 -3.69
CA ILE A 284 6.91 -8.97 -2.23
C ILE A 284 8.22 -8.81 -1.44
N THR A 285 9.36 -8.64 -2.12
CA THR A 285 10.69 -8.49 -1.51
C THR A 285 11.44 -7.32 -2.15
N ARG A 286 12.45 -7.60 -2.99
CA ARG A 286 13.35 -6.59 -3.56
C ARG A 286 12.64 -5.48 -4.34
N VAL A 287 11.66 -5.82 -5.19
CA VAL A 287 10.97 -4.81 -6.00
C VAL A 287 10.04 -3.96 -5.13
N ALA A 288 9.45 -4.55 -4.07
CA ALA A 288 8.72 -3.77 -3.06
C ALA A 288 9.64 -2.76 -2.34
N GLY A 289 10.88 -3.14 -2.01
CA GLY A 289 11.88 -2.20 -1.48
C GLY A 289 12.17 -1.06 -2.45
N GLN A 290 12.31 -1.35 -3.75
CA GLN A 290 12.48 -0.32 -4.80
C GLN A 290 11.28 0.63 -4.88
N ALA A 291 10.04 0.09 -4.81
CA ALA A 291 8.82 0.89 -4.80
C ALA A 291 8.76 1.88 -3.63
N LEU A 292 9.42 1.57 -2.52
CA LEU A 292 9.55 2.43 -1.34
C LEU A 292 10.74 3.41 -1.41
N GLY A 293 11.52 3.41 -2.49
CA GLY A 293 12.77 4.16 -2.54
C GLY A 293 13.82 3.67 -1.53
N ARG A 294 13.68 2.43 -1.02
CA ARG A 294 14.54 1.80 -0.02
C ARG A 294 15.22 0.55 -0.62
N PRO A 295 16.21 0.75 -1.52
CA PRO A 295 16.81 -0.36 -2.26
C PRO A 295 17.58 -1.36 -1.38
N GLU A 296 17.87 -1.03 -0.13
CA GLU A 296 18.47 -1.93 0.85
C GLU A 296 17.51 -2.99 1.40
N LEU A 297 16.18 -2.85 1.20
CA LEU A 297 15.17 -3.78 1.70
C LEU A 297 14.92 -4.95 0.74
N GLY A 298 14.49 -6.08 1.27
CA GLY A 298 13.94 -7.20 0.53
C GLY A 298 14.97 -8.02 -0.27
N TRP A 299 16.26 -7.99 0.08
CA TRP A 299 17.30 -8.83 -0.52
C TRP A 299 18.38 -9.22 0.50
N LEU A 300 19.20 -10.21 0.15
CA LEU A 300 20.28 -10.72 0.99
C LEU A 300 21.62 -10.50 0.31
N GLY A 301 22.50 -9.76 0.96
CA GLY A 301 23.85 -9.49 0.46
C GLY A 301 24.48 -8.28 1.15
N ALA A 302 25.70 -7.96 0.77
CA ALA A 302 26.41 -6.80 1.31
C ALA A 302 25.66 -5.50 0.96
N GLY A 303 25.29 -4.70 1.97
CA GLY A 303 24.55 -3.46 1.83
C GLY A 303 23.03 -3.61 1.98
N SER A 304 22.50 -4.84 2.21
CA SER A 304 21.10 -5.03 2.57
C SER A 304 20.83 -4.72 4.04
N ALA A 305 19.56 -4.56 4.39
CA ALA A 305 19.10 -4.35 5.77
C ALA A 305 19.29 -5.57 6.69
N ALA A 306 19.82 -6.70 6.17
CA ALA A 306 20.02 -7.95 6.89
C ALA A 306 18.73 -8.54 7.50
N ASP A 307 17.65 -8.47 6.74
CA ASP A 307 16.36 -9.05 7.08
C ASP A 307 16.21 -10.43 6.41
N LEU A 308 15.89 -11.47 7.20
CA LEU A 308 15.77 -12.87 6.75
C LEU A 308 14.56 -13.54 7.40
N ALA A 309 13.81 -14.29 6.62
CA ALA A 309 12.75 -15.17 7.12
C ALA A 309 12.96 -16.62 6.65
N LEU A 310 12.74 -17.58 7.55
CA LEU A 310 12.78 -19.02 7.25
C LEU A 310 11.37 -19.61 7.35
N TYR A 311 10.99 -20.39 6.35
CA TYR A 311 9.66 -21.00 6.24
C TYR A 311 9.75 -22.53 6.13
N ARG A 312 8.75 -23.21 6.68
CA ARG A 312 8.48 -24.61 6.33
C ARG A 312 7.49 -24.64 5.16
N THR A 313 7.79 -25.45 4.16
CA THR A 313 6.80 -25.79 3.13
C THR A 313 5.71 -26.69 3.71
N PRO A 314 4.51 -26.72 3.11
CA PRO A 314 3.47 -27.64 3.54
C PRO A 314 3.94 -29.09 3.54
N PRO A 315 3.41 -29.96 4.40
CA PRO A 315 3.81 -31.37 4.50
C PRO A 315 3.65 -32.08 3.14
N GLY A 316 4.71 -32.77 2.71
CA GLY A 316 4.74 -33.50 1.44
C GLY A 316 5.21 -32.68 0.24
N GLU A 317 5.37 -31.36 0.39
CA GLU A 317 5.82 -30.49 -0.70
C GLU A 317 7.35 -30.30 -0.71
N PRO A 318 7.94 -30.05 -1.89
CA PRO A 318 9.35 -29.69 -1.99
C PRO A 318 9.73 -28.48 -1.12
N ALA A 319 10.96 -28.46 -0.63
CA ALA A 319 11.47 -27.32 0.13
C ALA A 319 11.93 -26.21 -0.83
N ASP A 320 11.01 -25.63 -1.57
CA ASP A 320 11.23 -24.54 -2.52
C ASP A 320 10.21 -23.42 -2.34
N ALA A 321 10.49 -22.28 -2.98
CA ALA A 321 9.66 -21.10 -2.86
C ALA A 321 8.35 -21.21 -3.67
N ALA A 322 8.31 -22.07 -4.71
CA ALA A 322 7.10 -22.29 -5.50
C ALA A 322 6.01 -22.95 -4.65
N SER A 323 6.40 -23.90 -3.78
CA SER A 323 5.49 -24.54 -2.82
C SER A 323 4.88 -23.54 -1.83
N LEU A 324 5.59 -22.48 -1.46
CA LEU A 324 5.05 -21.42 -0.60
C LEU A 324 4.05 -20.53 -1.36
N VAL A 325 4.34 -20.18 -2.61
CA VAL A 325 3.44 -19.34 -3.42
C VAL A 325 2.19 -20.12 -3.86
N GLN A 326 2.32 -21.42 -4.16
CA GLN A 326 1.21 -22.25 -4.62
C GLN A 326 0.09 -22.40 -3.60
N PHE A 327 0.44 -22.56 -2.31
CA PHE A 327 -0.53 -22.79 -1.26
C PHE A 327 -1.01 -21.45 -0.66
N MET A 328 -2.19 -21.02 -1.11
CA MET A 328 -2.83 -19.83 -0.54
C MET A 328 -3.12 -20.06 0.95
N GLY A 329 -2.77 -19.08 1.75
CA GLY A 329 -2.96 -19.10 3.18
C GLY A 329 -1.69 -18.74 3.92
N SER A 330 -1.79 -18.74 5.24
CA SER A 330 -0.73 -18.26 6.09
C SER A 330 0.46 -19.23 6.12
N HIS A 331 1.64 -18.75 5.79
CA HIS A 331 2.91 -19.42 6.01
C HIS A 331 3.65 -18.72 7.14
N PRO A 332 3.47 -19.15 8.42
CA PRO A 332 4.17 -18.51 9.53
C PRO A 332 5.68 -18.69 9.39
N ALA A 333 6.40 -17.59 9.56
CA ALA A 333 7.86 -17.64 9.65
C ALA A 333 8.27 -18.43 10.89
N GLN A 334 9.18 -19.38 10.71
CA GLN A 334 9.74 -20.17 11.82
C GLN A 334 10.88 -19.42 12.50
N VAL A 335 11.60 -18.63 11.73
CA VAL A 335 12.69 -17.76 12.18
C VAL A 335 12.53 -16.42 11.45
N LEU A 336 12.70 -15.33 12.16
CA LEU A 336 12.75 -14.00 11.59
C LEU A 336 13.94 -13.23 12.17
N VAL A 337 14.77 -12.72 11.28
CA VAL A 337 15.85 -11.78 11.58
C VAL A 337 15.47 -10.44 10.97
N GLN A 338 15.61 -9.38 11.74
CA GLN A 338 15.39 -8.00 11.29
C GLN A 338 16.56 -7.14 11.76
N ASP A 339 17.14 -6.34 10.87
CA ASP A 339 18.33 -5.53 11.13
C ASP A 339 19.49 -6.37 11.73
N GLY A 340 19.64 -7.61 11.26
CA GLY A 340 20.63 -8.57 11.76
C GLY A 340 20.33 -9.16 13.14
N GLN A 341 19.20 -8.85 13.75
CA GLN A 341 18.79 -9.34 15.06
C GLN A 341 17.69 -10.40 14.95
N LEU A 342 17.85 -11.52 15.70
CA LEU A 342 16.80 -12.54 15.80
C LEU A 342 15.59 -11.96 16.55
N THR A 343 14.44 -11.92 15.88
CA THR A 343 13.23 -11.31 16.42
C THR A 343 12.06 -12.29 16.57
N LEU A 344 12.14 -13.48 15.92
CA LEU A 344 11.20 -14.59 16.05
C LEU A 344 11.96 -15.91 15.87
N GLY A 345 11.64 -16.91 16.65
CA GLY A 345 12.26 -18.22 16.62
C GLY A 345 13.04 -18.52 17.91
N SER A 346 13.21 -19.81 18.19
CA SER A 346 14.01 -20.35 19.31
C SER A 346 15.15 -21.20 18.77
#